data_f7cea0bdfb8a386732f1bccaf2ada6ab
#
_entry.id   f7cea0bdfb8a386732f1bccaf2ada6ab
#
_cell.length_a   1.000
_cell.length_b   1.000
_cell.length_c   1.000
_cell.angle_alpha   90.00
_cell.angle_beta   90.00
_cell.angle_gamma   90.00
#
_symmetry.space_group_name_H-M   'P 1'
#
loop_
_entity.id
_entity.type
_entity.pdbx_description
1 polymer ?
#
loop_
_entity_poly.entity_id
_entity_poly.type
_entity_poly.pdbx_seq_one_letter_code
_entity_poly.pdbx_strand_id
1 'polypeptide(L)'
;MSIEIETNTQGMQTPTLGAHLLESGRKTIVDLTRPLYEGMPMWFGHQRTFTPVNQTHDEFKARFGTQDGFYARNLIISEHAGTHTDAVIEYDPDGAPLDRTPLEYYYGSAVCLDLSHVVFSDPDPEGTGSAGVEAVRIAEARLAEAGESIRPGDIVLAWFDYGDRTFPEKRYIDENPGFSWEGAEYLAEKGVVNIGTDCAAIDNSLDTSFAGHMVCRKYGIVNTEHLANLGQLVNRRFDFYGLPLNILGGTGSPIRAIAVLD
;
A
#
# COMPACT_ATOMS: atom_id res chain seq x y z
N MET A 1 15.21 23.44 -0.03
CA MET A 1 14.02 24.30 -0.09
C MET A 1 12.87 23.48 0.44
N SER A 2 12.62 23.57 1.75
CA SER A 2 11.62 22.79 2.46
C SER A 2 10.24 23.25 1.98
N ILE A 3 9.49 22.35 1.34
CA ILE A 3 8.08 22.59 1.05
C ILE A 3 7.35 22.30 2.36
N GLU A 4 7.04 23.36 3.13
CA GLU A 4 6.02 23.25 4.16
C GLU A 4 4.67 23.04 3.47
N ILE A 5 4.15 21.85 3.58
CA ILE A 5 2.76 21.58 3.24
C ILE A 5 1.93 22.19 4.36
N GLU A 6 1.51 23.46 4.20
CA GLU A 6 0.46 24.03 5.04
C GLU A 6 -0.80 23.20 4.81
N THR A 7 -1.06 22.27 5.71
CA THR A 7 -2.40 21.68 5.83
C THR A 7 -3.33 22.75 6.37
N ASN A 8 -3.95 23.50 5.49
CA ASN A 8 -4.97 24.49 5.86
C ASN A 8 -6.24 23.75 6.34
N THR A 9 -6.20 23.34 7.61
CA THR A 9 -7.36 22.74 8.30
C THR A 9 -8.24 23.80 8.98
N GLN A 10 -7.96 25.10 8.81
CA GLN A 10 -8.82 26.17 9.32
C GLN A 10 -10.03 26.34 8.42
N GLY A 11 -11.18 25.84 8.86
CA GLY A 11 -12.49 26.18 8.31
C GLY A 11 -13.37 25.07 7.79
N MET A 12 -12.95 23.81 7.87
CA MET A 12 -13.88 22.69 7.65
C MET A 12 -14.73 22.50 8.92
N GLN A 13 -15.91 23.13 8.97
CA GLN A 13 -16.96 22.68 9.88
C GLN A 13 -17.29 21.24 9.50
N THR A 14 -16.95 20.30 10.39
CA THR A 14 -17.36 18.90 10.25
C THR A 14 -18.89 18.90 10.11
N PRO A 15 -19.46 18.34 9.03
CA PRO A 15 -20.92 18.29 8.90
C PRO A 15 -21.50 17.63 10.15
N THR A 16 -22.59 18.18 10.68
CA THR A 16 -23.30 17.70 11.88
C THR A 16 -23.69 16.21 11.76
N LEU A 17 -23.79 15.69 10.53
CA LEU A 17 -24.00 14.27 10.22
C LEU A 17 -22.84 13.37 10.71
N GLY A 18 -21.60 13.88 10.79
CA GLY A 18 -20.43 13.13 11.28
C GLY A 18 -20.47 12.87 12.79
N ALA A 19 -21.06 13.77 13.58
CA ALA A 19 -21.10 13.63 15.04
C ALA A 19 -21.96 12.43 15.49
N HIS A 20 -23.11 12.19 14.87
CA HIS A 20 -23.96 11.02 15.17
C HIS A 20 -23.34 9.67 14.79
N LEU A 21 -22.41 9.68 13.86
CA LEU A 21 -21.74 8.49 13.42
C LEU A 21 -20.56 8.11 14.35
N LEU A 22 -20.03 9.03 15.15
CA LEU A 22 -18.91 8.79 16.08
C LEU A 22 -19.36 8.16 17.42
N GLU A 23 -20.64 8.23 17.77
CA GLU A 23 -21.17 7.76 19.06
C GLU A 23 -21.66 6.29 19.05
N SER A 24 -21.71 5.62 17.89
CA SER A 24 -22.32 4.30 17.75
C SER A 24 -21.27 3.19 17.61
N GLY A 25 -20.60 2.74 18.67
CA GLY A 25 -19.85 1.45 18.74
C GLY A 25 -19.07 1.07 17.46
N ARG A 26 -18.41 2.04 16.81
CA ARG A 26 -17.72 1.83 15.54
C ARG A 26 -16.44 1.07 15.73
N LYS A 27 -16.18 0.18 14.80
CA LYS A 27 -14.89 -0.45 14.63
C LYS A 27 -13.78 0.61 14.44
N THR A 28 -12.60 0.37 14.95
CA THR A 28 -11.44 1.22 14.72
C THR A 28 -10.96 1.05 13.28
N ILE A 29 -10.83 2.16 12.56
CA ILE A 29 -10.29 2.16 11.19
C ILE A 29 -8.92 2.79 11.20
N VAL A 30 -7.92 2.07 10.66
CA VAL A 30 -6.58 2.59 10.39
C VAL A 30 -6.46 2.84 8.89
N ASP A 31 -6.17 4.08 8.51
CA ASP A 31 -5.89 4.45 7.11
C ASP A 31 -4.46 4.03 6.75
N LEU A 32 -4.33 3.17 5.76
CA LEU A 32 -3.05 2.61 5.31
C LEU A 32 -2.56 3.27 4.02
N THR A 33 -3.10 4.43 3.64
CA THR A 33 -2.89 5.03 2.32
C THR A 33 -2.00 6.27 2.40
N ARG A 34 -0.98 6.33 1.56
CA ARG A 34 -0.19 7.54 1.33
C ARG A 34 -0.93 8.50 0.40
N PRO A 35 -0.84 9.82 0.61
CA PRO A 35 -1.51 10.79 -0.27
C PRO A 35 -0.92 10.79 -1.68
N LEU A 36 -1.77 10.95 -2.69
CA LEU A 36 -1.37 11.19 -4.07
C LEU A 36 -1.18 12.69 -4.33
N TYR A 37 0.00 13.10 -4.81
CA TYR A 37 0.32 14.50 -5.12
C TYR A 37 1.40 14.63 -6.19
N GLU A 38 1.49 15.79 -6.83
CA GLU A 38 2.54 16.07 -7.81
C GLU A 38 3.92 16.11 -7.16
N GLY A 39 4.86 15.36 -7.74
CA GLY A 39 6.22 15.25 -7.21
C GLY A 39 6.42 14.19 -6.12
N MET A 40 5.39 13.40 -5.81
CA MET A 40 5.56 12.26 -4.91
C MET A 40 6.60 11.28 -5.47
N PRO A 41 7.31 10.50 -4.60
CA PRO A 41 8.21 9.45 -5.06
C PRO A 41 7.49 8.44 -5.94
N MET A 42 8.11 8.12 -7.07
CA MET A 42 7.59 7.17 -8.06
C MET A 42 8.73 6.34 -8.62
N TRP A 43 8.47 5.08 -8.94
CA TRP A 43 9.40 4.27 -9.72
C TRP A 43 9.70 4.94 -11.05
N PHE A 44 10.97 4.90 -11.49
CA PHE A 44 11.44 5.68 -12.65
C PHE A 44 10.74 5.35 -13.98
N GLY A 45 10.15 4.17 -14.12
CA GLY A 45 9.43 3.72 -15.31
C GLY A 45 7.96 4.14 -15.36
N HIS A 46 7.42 4.68 -14.28
CA HIS A 46 6.00 4.97 -14.15
C HIS A 46 5.67 6.42 -14.49
N GLN A 47 4.46 6.65 -15.01
CA GLN A 47 3.90 7.98 -15.25
C GLN A 47 3.85 8.77 -13.94
N ARG A 48 4.45 9.97 -13.94
CA ARG A 48 4.37 10.89 -12.80
C ARG A 48 2.93 11.36 -12.58
N THR A 49 2.60 11.63 -11.33
CA THR A 49 1.30 12.19 -10.95
C THR A 49 1.19 13.65 -11.38
N PHE A 50 0.08 14.00 -12.08
CA PHE A 50 -0.32 15.35 -12.40
C PHE A 50 -1.77 15.59 -11.99
N THR A 51 -2.03 16.79 -11.46
CA THR A 51 -3.38 17.17 -10.98
C THR A 51 -3.83 18.50 -11.56
N PRO A 52 -3.86 18.66 -12.90
CA PRO A 52 -4.22 19.95 -13.51
C PRO A 52 -5.66 20.33 -13.19
N VAL A 53 -5.84 21.63 -12.92
CA VAL A 53 -7.18 22.19 -12.73
C VAL A 53 -7.94 22.12 -14.04
N ASN A 54 -9.12 21.53 -14.01
CA ASN A 54 -10.04 21.47 -15.14
C ASN A 54 -11.00 22.67 -15.15
N GLN A 55 -11.44 23.07 -13.94
CA GLN A 55 -12.39 24.18 -13.76
C GLN A 55 -12.29 24.74 -12.37
N THR A 56 -12.23 26.06 -12.23
CA THR A 56 -12.31 26.76 -10.95
C THR A 56 -13.74 27.16 -10.62
N HIS A 57 -14.00 27.48 -9.34
CA HIS A 57 -15.30 28.01 -8.90
C HIS A 57 -15.69 29.26 -9.69
N ASP A 58 -14.74 30.18 -9.92
CA ASP A 58 -15.01 31.46 -10.60
C ASP A 58 -15.26 31.28 -12.08
N GLU A 59 -14.54 30.40 -12.76
CA GLU A 59 -14.82 30.04 -14.17
C GLU A 59 -16.23 29.44 -14.32
N PHE A 60 -16.65 28.58 -13.39
CA PHE A 60 -17.99 28.01 -13.41
C PHE A 60 -19.06 29.11 -13.24
N LYS A 61 -18.90 29.97 -12.22
CA LYS A 61 -19.82 31.11 -11.98
C LYS A 61 -19.92 32.02 -13.20
N ALA A 62 -18.79 32.40 -13.78
CA ALA A 62 -18.74 33.25 -14.95
C ALA A 62 -19.45 32.62 -16.17
N ARG A 63 -19.29 31.30 -16.35
CA ARG A 63 -19.86 30.56 -17.48
C ARG A 63 -21.38 30.38 -17.36
N PHE A 64 -21.87 30.12 -16.17
CA PHE A 64 -23.29 29.74 -15.94
C PHE A 64 -24.13 30.83 -15.26
N GLY A 65 -23.54 31.95 -14.85
CA GLY A 65 -24.24 33.06 -14.20
C GLY A 65 -24.79 32.69 -12.81
N THR A 66 -24.15 31.77 -12.11
CA THR A 66 -24.57 31.27 -10.80
C THR A 66 -23.84 31.96 -9.66
N GLN A 67 -24.41 31.96 -8.44
CA GLN A 67 -23.71 32.43 -7.23
C GLN A 67 -22.71 31.42 -6.72
N ASP A 68 -23.03 30.12 -6.85
CA ASP A 68 -22.20 29.01 -6.42
C ASP A 68 -21.43 28.44 -7.62
N GLY A 69 -20.20 27.96 -7.36
CA GLY A 69 -19.34 27.37 -8.36
C GLY A 69 -18.93 25.95 -7.99
N PHE A 70 -18.51 25.19 -9.00
CA PHE A 70 -17.93 23.87 -8.82
C PHE A 70 -16.45 23.89 -9.23
N TYR A 71 -15.63 23.17 -8.44
CA TYR A 71 -14.21 23.00 -8.69
C TYR A 71 -13.93 21.57 -9.14
N ALA A 72 -13.15 21.40 -10.21
CA ALA A 72 -12.76 20.09 -10.70
C ALA A 72 -11.29 20.07 -11.10
N ARG A 73 -10.60 18.97 -10.80
CA ARG A 73 -9.27 18.66 -11.30
C ARG A 73 -9.29 17.36 -12.07
N ASN A 74 -8.36 17.20 -12.99
CA ASN A 74 -8.03 15.91 -13.55
C ASN A 74 -6.98 15.23 -12.66
N LEU A 75 -7.01 13.91 -12.63
CA LEU A 75 -5.97 13.10 -12.02
C LEU A 75 -5.36 12.23 -13.11
N ILE A 76 -4.08 12.44 -13.38
CA ILE A 76 -3.28 11.67 -14.34
C ILE A 76 -2.21 10.96 -13.54
N ILE A 77 -2.31 9.63 -13.47
CA ILE A 77 -1.45 8.77 -12.64
C ILE A 77 -1.14 7.47 -13.37
N SER A 78 -0.08 6.78 -12.94
CA SER A 78 0.14 5.36 -13.25
C SER A 78 -0.86 4.49 -12.50
N GLU A 79 -1.17 3.31 -12.99
CA GLU A 79 -1.86 2.25 -12.24
C GLU A 79 -1.08 1.85 -10.97
N HIS A 80 0.23 2.07 -10.95
CA HIS A 80 1.15 1.81 -9.83
C HIS A 80 1.55 3.09 -9.07
N ALA A 81 0.62 4.03 -8.90
CA ALA A 81 0.90 5.30 -8.24
C ALA A 81 0.53 5.28 -6.74
N GLY A 82 1.50 5.59 -5.86
CA GLY A 82 1.29 5.65 -4.41
C GLY A 82 0.86 4.31 -3.82
N THR A 83 0.03 4.31 -2.79
CA THR A 83 -0.52 3.06 -2.26
C THR A 83 -1.41 2.40 -3.31
N HIS A 84 -0.97 1.24 -3.79
CA HIS A 84 -1.62 0.53 -4.89
C HIS A 84 -1.56 -0.98 -4.67
N THR A 85 -2.32 -1.72 -5.46
CA THR A 85 -2.23 -3.17 -5.55
C THR A 85 -2.00 -3.57 -7.00
N ASP A 86 -1.26 -4.65 -7.20
CA ASP A 86 -0.94 -5.18 -8.51
C ASP A 86 -1.84 -6.35 -8.86
N ALA A 87 -1.94 -6.63 -10.15
CA ALA A 87 -2.56 -7.82 -10.68
C ALA A 87 -1.49 -8.76 -11.26
N VAL A 88 -1.76 -10.05 -11.30
CA VAL A 88 -0.77 -11.06 -11.76
C VAL A 88 -0.28 -10.80 -13.18
N ILE A 89 -1.08 -10.16 -14.04
CA ILE A 89 -0.70 -9.81 -15.42
C ILE A 89 0.49 -8.83 -15.49
N GLU A 90 0.77 -8.07 -14.45
CA GLU A 90 1.91 -7.16 -14.42
C GLU A 90 3.23 -7.92 -14.64
N TYR A 91 3.39 -9.04 -13.94
CA TYR A 91 4.62 -9.85 -13.94
C TYR A 91 4.48 -11.20 -14.64
N ASP A 92 3.27 -11.55 -15.09
CA ASP A 92 2.99 -12.72 -15.91
C ASP A 92 2.12 -12.35 -17.12
N PRO A 93 2.64 -12.40 -18.34
CA PRO A 93 1.86 -12.05 -19.54
C PRO A 93 0.61 -12.92 -19.76
N ASP A 94 0.56 -14.08 -19.14
CA ASP A 94 -0.60 -15.00 -19.16
C ASP A 94 -1.44 -14.90 -17.88
N GLY A 95 -1.07 -14.02 -16.96
CA GLY A 95 -1.72 -13.80 -15.68
C GLY A 95 -3.08 -13.12 -15.78
N ALA A 96 -3.86 -13.22 -14.70
CA ALA A 96 -5.15 -12.55 -14.61
C ALA A 96 -4.96 -11.03 -14.49
N PRO A 97 -5.63 -10.21 -15.33
CA PRO A 97 -5.70 -8.79 -15.16
C PRO A 97 -6.62 -8.41 -13.99
N LEU A 98 -6.54 -7.15 -13.59
CA LEU A 98 -7.22 -6.61 -12.42
C LEU A 98 -8.74 -6.88 -12.43
N ASP A 99 -9.40 -6.67 -13.56
CA ASP A 99 -10.85 -6.87 -13.74
C ASP A 99 -11.30 -8.34 -13.70
N ARG A 100 -10.36 -9.28 -13.69
CA ARG A 100 -10.62 -10.73 -13.63
C ARG A 100 -10.06 -11.40 -12.39
N THR A 101 -9.26 -10.69 -11.60
CA THR A 101 -8.76 -11.20 -10.31
C THR A 101 -9.90 -11.22 -9.30
N PRO A 102 -10.14 -12.34 -8.59
CA PRO A 102 -11.18 -12.39 -7.55
C PRO A 102 -10.97 -11.33 -6.47
N LEU A 103 -12.05 -10.70 -6.02
CA LEU A 103 -11.97 -9.59 -5.04
C LEU A 103 -11.38 -10.04 -3.70
N GLU A 104 -11.48 -11.31 -3.35
CA GLU A 104 -10.92 -11.92 -2.15
C GLU A 104 -9.39 -11.79 -2.05
N TYR A 105 -8.71 -11.46 -3.15
CA TYR A 105 -7.28 -11.13 -3.15
C TYR A 105 -7.00 -9.73 -2.60
N TYR A 106 -8.00 -8.86 -2.59
CA TYR A 106 -7.87 -7.44 -2.25
C TYR A 106 -8.60 -7.06 -0.96
N TYR A 107 -9.39 -7.96 -0.39
CA TYR A 107 -10.04 -7.73 0.89
C TYR A 107 -10.20 -9.04 1.67
N GLY A 108 -10.16 -8.96 2.99
CA GLY A 108 -10.40 -10.09 3.88
C GLY A 108 -9.54 -10.09 5.11
N SER A 109 -9.44 -11.26 5.73
CA SER A 109 -8.61 -11.46 6.93
C SER A 109 -7.15 -11.21 6.62
N ALA A 110 -6.51 -10.37 7.43
CA ALA A 110 -5.10 -10.02 7.28
C ALA A 110 -4.35 -10.09 8.61
N VAL A 111 -3.04 -10.29 8.51
CA VAL A 111 -2.10 -10.15 9.62
C VAL A 111 -0.94 -9.24 9.23
N CYS A 112 -0.36 -8.52 10.21
CA CYS A 112 0.82 -7.70 9.99
C CYS A 112 2.04 -8.31 10.68
N LEU A 113 3.09 -8.57 9.92
CA LEU A 113 4.37 -9.10 10.39
C LEU A 113 5.36 -7.97 10.71
N ASP A 114 6.07 -8.08 11.83
CA ASP A 114 7.17 -7.20 12.19
C ASP A 114 8.47 -7.67 11.53
N LEU A 115 8.84 -7.02 10.43
CA LEU A 115 10.11 -7.20 9.71
C LEU A 115 11.08 -6.03 9.91
N SER A 116 10.83 -5.14 10.87
CA SER A 116 11.68 -3.97 11.12
C SER A 116 13.14 -4.34 11.45
N HIS A 117 13.34 -5.53 12.01
CA HIS A 117 14.68 -6.05 12.31
C HIS A 117 15.54 -6.35 11.09
N VAL A 118 14.96 -6.50 9.89
CA VAL A 118 15.69 -6.72 8.64
C VAL A 118 16.48 -5.48 8.23
N VAL A 119 15.96 -4.29 8.52
CA VAL A 119 16.53 -3.01 8.07
C VAL A 119 17.38 -2.35 9.15
N PHE A 120 16.96 -2.46 10.42
CA PHE A 120 17.50 -1.66 11.51
C PHE A 120 18.27 -2.48 12.55
N SER A 121 18.46 -3.78 12.36
CA SER A 121 19.41 -4.56 13.16
C SER A 121 20.83 -4.28 12.68
N ASP A 122 21.63 -3.72 13.55
CA ASP A 122 23.04 -3.41 13.29
C ASP A 122 23.91 -4.68 13.56
N PRO A 123 24.81 -5.04 12.65
CA PRO A 123 24.78 -4.79 11.22
C PRO A 123 24.02 -5.91 10.46
N ASP A 124 23.31 -5.58 9.38
CA ASP A 124 22.96 -6.61 8.39
C ASP A 124 24.31 -7.15 7.84
N PRO A 125 24.74 -8.37 8.21
CA PRO A 125 26.07 -8.87 7.83
C PRO A 125 26.23 -9.03 6.32
N GLU A 126 25.13 -9.06 5.56
CA GLU A 126 25.09 -9.20 4.12
C GLU A 126 24.71 -7.89 3.42
N GLY A 127 24.22 -6.88 4.14
CA GLY A 127 23.87 -5.54 3.60
C GLY A 127 22.77 -5.56 2.54
N THR A 128 21.94 -6.61 2.55
CA THR A 128 20.97 -6.82 1.47
C THR A 128 19.61 -6.21 1.73
N GLY A 129 19.25 -5.94 2.99
CA GLY A 129 17.91 -5.45 3.35
C GLY A 129 16.79 -6.39 2.87
N SER A 130 17.09 -7.70 2.70
CA SER A 130 16.13 -8.67 2.18
C SER A 130 15.62 -9.59 3.28
N ALA A 131 14.29 -9.69 3.42
CA ALA A 131 13.64 -10.62 4.33
C ALA A 131 13.68 -12.05 3.76
N GLY A 132 14.64 -12.83 4.23
CA GLY A 132 14.74 -14.27 3.98
C GLY A 132 13.82 -15.08 4.90
N VAL A 133 13.87 -16.41 4.75
CA VAL A 133 13.00 -17.34 5.55
C VAL A 133 13.15 -17.14 7.04
N GLU A 134 14.37 -16.95 7.55
CA GLU A 134 14.61 -16.80 8.99
C GLU A 134 13.99 -15.50 9.53
N ALA A 135 14.11 -14.40 8.79
CA ALA A 135 13.49 -13.15 9.17
C ALA A 135 11.95 -13.28 9.24
N VAL A 136 11.35 -13.95 8.26
CA VAL A 136 9.90 -14.20 8.23
C VAL A 136 9.48 -15.12 9.39
N ARG A 137 10.27 -16.15 9.72
CA ARG A 137 10.00 -17.03 10.87
C ARG A 137 10.08 -16.30 12.22
N ILE A 138 11.03 -15.38 12.37
CA ILE A 138 11.11 -14.53 13.56
C ILE A 138 9.85 -13.68 13.70
N ALA A 139 9.41 -13.06 12.61
CA ALA A 139 8.19 -12.26 12.60
C ALA A 139 6.94 -13.12 12.89
N GLU A 140 6.86 -14.32 12.31
CA GLU A 140 5.77 -15.27 12.57
C GLU A 140 5.76 -15.75 14.03
N ALA A 141 6.93 -15.96 14.63
CA ALA A 141 7.02 -16.31 16.05
C ALA A 141 6.47 -15.19 16.96
N ARG A 142 6.78 -13.93 16.65
CA ARG A 142 6.22 -12.76 17.35
C ARG A 142 4.69 -12.66 17.19
N LEU A 143 4.20 -12.94 15.98
CA LEU A 143 2.76 -13.02 15.71
C LEU A 143 2.10 -14.12 16.57
N ALA A 144 2.74 -15.28 16.69
CA ALA A 144 2.27 -16.40 17.52
C ALA A 144 2.27 -16.07 19.02
N GLU A 145 3.27 -15.34 19.51
CA GLU A 145 3.31 -14.83 20.90
C GLU A 145 2.13 -13.88 21.19
N ALA A 146 1.64 -13.17 20.18
CA ALA A 146 0.44 -12.33 20.26
C ALA A 146 -0.88 -13.14 20.13
N GLY A 147 -0.80 -14.45 19.94
CA GLY A 147 -1.96 -15.35 19.83
C GLY A 147 -2.52 -15.49 18.42
N GLU A 148 -1.80 -15.01 17.40
CA GLU A 148 -2.22 -15.05 16.00
C GLU A 148 -1.33 -15.97 15.16
N SER A 149 -1.78 -16.29 13.95
CA SER A 149 -1.05 -17.14 13.00
C SER A 149 -1.45 -16.80 11.57
N ILE A 150 -0.58 -17.07 10.62
CA ILE A 150 -0.91 -17.00 9.19
C ILE A 150 -1.80 -18.19 8.81
N ARG A 151 -2.87 -17.95 8.07
CA ARG A 151 -3.84 -18.96 7.61
C ARG A 151 -3.94 -18.93 6.08
N PRO A 152 -4.23 -20.07 5.43
CA PRO A 152 -4.53 -20.06 4.00
C PRO A 152 -5.66 -19.09 3.67
N GLY A 153 -5.47 -18.29 2.62
CA GLY A 153 -6.39 -17.22 2.21
C GLY A 153 -6.15 -15.87 2.91
N ASP A 154 -5.24 -15.78 3.87
CA ASP A 154 -4.90 -14.50 4.50
C ASP A 154 -4.17 -13.55 3.53
N ILE A 155 -4.34 -12.27 3.79
CA ILE A 155 -3.50 -11.18 3.31
C ILE A 155 -2.40 -10.95 4.37
N VAL A 156 -1.14 -10.95 3.96
CA VAL A 156 -0.02 -10.73 4.88
C VAL A 156 0.61 -9.37 4.58
N LEU A 157 0.56 -8.46 5.56
CA LEU A 157 1.21 -7.15 5.46
C LEU A 157 2.56 -7.20 6.20
N ALA A 158 3.62 -6.77 5.55
CA ALA A 158 4.99 -6.75 6.05
C ALA A 158 5.37 -5.32 6.44
N TRP A 159 5.60 -5.08 7.71
CA TRP A 159 6.08 -3.81 8.23
C TRP A 159 7.60 -3.85 8.39
N PHE A 160 8.30 -3.14 7.51
CA PHE A 160 9.75 -2.95 7.59
C PHE A 160 10.14 -1.73 8.45
N ASP A 161 9.16 -0.92 8.91
CA ASP A 161 9.40 0.39 9.56
C ASP A 161 10.19 1.35 8.66
N TYR A 162 10.21 1.05 7.37
CA TYR A 162 11.00 1.80 6.40
C TYR A 162 10.21 2.94 5.76
N GLY A 163 9.01 2.66 5.31
CA GLY A 163 8.20 3.60 4.57
C GLY A 163 7.86 4.86 5.36
N ASP A 164 7.45 4.72 6.61
CA ASP A 164 7.05 5.86 7.44
C ASP A 164 8.25 6.71 7.90
N ARG A 165 9.48 6.15 7.88
CA ARG A 165 10.71 6.88 8.20
C ARG A 165 11.37 7.57 7.02
N THR A 166 11.12 7.12 5.79
CA THR A 166 11.86 7.57 4.61
C THR A 166 11.03 8.30 3.58
N PHE A 167 9.71 8.05 3.54
CA PHE A 167 8.81 8.80 2.65
C PHE A 167 8.71 10.28 3.09
N PRO A 168 8.83 11.26 2.17
CA PRO A 168 8.94 11.16 0.72
C PRO A 168 10.39 11.34 0.18
N GLU A 169 11.40 10.93 0.91
CA GLU A 169 12.79 11.09 0.51
C GLU A 169 13.14 10.20 -0.71
N LYS A 170 14.20 10.55 -1.46
CA LYS A 170 14.62 9.77 -2.63
C LYS A 170 14.99 8.33 -2.27
N ARG A 171 15.62 8.13 -1.11
CA ARG A 171 16.00 6.79 -0.63
C ARG A 171 14.80 5.85 -0.42
N TYR A 172 13.58 6.38 -0.23
CA TYR A 172 12.36 5.57 -0.14
C TYR A 172 12.18 4.64 -1.35
N ILE A 173 12.58 5.11 -2.55
CA ILE A 173 12.57 4.30 -3.77
C ILE A 173 13.90 3.58 -3.98
N ASP A 174 15.03 4.29 -3.78
CA ASP A 174 16.33 3.82 -4.22
C ASP A 174 16.95 2.75 -3.29
N GLU A 175 16.52 2.70 -2.03
CA GLU A 175 17.12 1.87 -0.97
C GLU A 175 16.07 1.05 -0.23
N ASN A 176 14.88 0.82 -0.82
CA ASN A 176 13.85 0.10 -0.09
C ASN A 176 14.21 -1.38 0.12
N PRO A 177 13.96 -1.87 1.35
CA PRO A 177 14.06 -3.29 1.63
C PRO A 177 12.91 -4.05 0.98
N GLY A 178 13.02 -5.37 0.92
CA GLY A 178 11.98 -6.22 0.38
C GLY A 178 12.17 -7.68 0.77
N PHE A 179 11.53 -8.59 0.08
CA PHE A 179 11.70 -10.02 0.31
C PHE A 179 12.79 -10.61 -0.57
N SER A 180 13.52 -11.62 -0.05
CA SER A 180 14.24 -12.56 -0.90
C SER A 180 13.24 -13.54 -1.51
N TRP A 181 13.67 -14.30 -2.53
CA TRP A 181 12.87 -15.38 -3.11
C TRP A 181 12.31 -16.33 -2.03
N GLU A 182 13.21 -16.82 -1.17
CA GLU A 182 12.86 -17.82 -0.15
C GLU A 182 11.93 -17.25 0.91
N GLY A 183 12.05 -15.97 1.26
CA GLY A 183 11.17 -15.30 2.22
C GLY A 183 9.76 -15.12 1.68
N ALA A 184 9.62 -14.65 0.45
CA ALA A 184 8.33 -14.53 -0.22
C ALA A 184 7.68 -15.91 -0.47
N GLU A 185 8.49 -16.89 -0.93
CA GLU A 185 8.02 -18.26 -1.20
C GLU A 185 7.52 -18.94 0.08
N TYR A 186 8.19 -18.74 1.20
CA TYR A 186 7.72 -19.26 2.48
C TYR A 186 6.32 -18.78 2.85
N LEU A 187 5.99 -17.51 2.57
CA LEU A 187 4.64 -16.98 2.75
C LEU A 187 3.66 -17.59 1.73
N ALA A 188 4.04 -17.63 0.46
CA ALA A 188 3.21 -18.18 -0.60
C ALA A 188 2.83 -19.65 -0.35
N GLU A 189 3.77 -20.47 0.15
CA GLU A 189 3.53 -21.89 0.50
C GLU A 189 2.54 -22.06 1.67
N LYS A 190 2.31 -21.02 2.48
CA LYS A 190 1.25 -21.02 3.50
C LYS A 190 -0.14 -20.75 2.92
N GLY A 191 -0.23 -20.48 1.60
CA GLY A 191 -1.48 -20.23 0.91
C GLY A 191 -2.02 -18.82 1.08
N VAL A 192 -1.16 -17.83 1.33
CA VAL A 192 -1.56 -16.42 1.33
C VAL A 192 -1.97 -15.98 -0.08
N VAL A 193 -2.86 -15.00 -0.18
CA VAL A 193 -3.37 -14.52 -1.49
C VAL A 193 -2.81 -13.16 -1.88
N ASN A 194 -2.28 -12.41 -0.91
CA ASN A 194 -1.71 -11.08 -1.12
C ASN A 194 -0.58 -10.85 -0.11
N ILE A 195 0.54 -10.27 -0.58
CA ILE A 195 1.64 -9.84 0.28
C ILE A 195 1.75 -8.32 0.15
N GLY A 196 1.49 -7.59 1.24
CA GLY A 196 1.60 -6.13 1.26
C GLY A 196 2.83 -5.63 2.00
N THR A 197 3.27 -4.39 1.71
CA THR A 197 4.45 -3.78 2.34
C THR A 197 4.30 -2.27 2.52
N ASP A 198 4.98 -1.70 3.53
CA ASP A 198 5.14 -0.25 3.70
C ASP A 198 6.25 0.34 2.80
N CYS A 199 6.95 -0.51 2.05
CA CYS A 199 8.00 -0.13 1.12
C CYS A 199 7.45 0.26 -0.26
N ALA A 200 8.33 0.78 -1.11
CA ALA A 200 8.00 1.20 -2.47
C ALA A 200 7.82 0.02 -3.44
N ALA A 201 8.32 -1.15 -3.06
CA ALA A 201 8.14 -2.41 -3.78
C ALA A 201 8.18 -3.58 -2.79
N ILE A 202 7.61 -4.72 -3.18
CA ILE A 202 7.76 -6.00 -2.47
C ILE A 202 9.21 -6.51 -2.58
N ASP A 203 9.92 -6.14 -3.64
CA ASP A 203 11.33 -6.48 -3.84
C ASP A 203 12.27 -5.52 -3.12
N ASN A 204 13.47 -6.00 -2.81
CA ASN A 204 14.56 -5.12 -2.45
C ASN A 204 15.03 -4.32 -3.67
N SER A 205 15.23 -3.00 -3.52
CA SER A 205 15.64 -2.11 -4.61
C SER A 205 16.98 -2.47 -5.27
N LEU A 206 17.83 -3.23 -4.58
CA LEU A 206 19.11 -3.72 -5.10
C LEU A 206 18.98 -5.08 -5.81
N ASP A 207 17.84 -5.75 -5.68
CA ASP A 207 17.59 -7.04 -6.34
C ASP A 207 17.07 -6.87 -7.76
N THR A 208 17.91 -7.11 -8.74
CA THR A 208 17.53 -7.07 -10.16
C THR A 208 16.79 -8.31 -10.65
N SER A 209 16.60 -9.32 -9.80
CA SER A 209 15.81 -10.52 -10.13
C SER A 209 14.33 -10.35 -9.87
N PHE A 210 13.93 -9.29 -9.12
CA PHE A 210 12.55 -9.02 -8.72
C PHE A 210 11.93 -10.22 -7.97
N ALA A 211 12.65 -10.74 -6.99
CA ALA A 211 12.36 -12.00 -6.31
C ALA A 211 10.92 -12.07 -5.77
N GLY A 212 10.43 -11.02 -5.11
CA GLY A 212 9.07 -10.96 -4.58
C GLY A 212 8.01 -11.05 -5.67
N HIS A 213 8.12 -10.24 -6.72
CA HIS A 213 7.20 -10.28 -7.87
C HIS A 213 7.26 -11.64 -8.58
N MET A 214 8.45 -12.23 -8.75
CA MET A 214 8.57 -13.53 -9.42
C MET A 214 8.00 -14.67 -8.58
N VAL A 215 8.00 -14.59 -7.26
CA VAL A 215 7.25 -15.52 -6.40
C VAL A 215 5.75 -15.29 -6.56
N CYS A 216 5.28 -14.05 -6.56
CA CYS A 216 3.87 -13.73 -6.84
C CYS A 216 3.42 -14.32 -8.19
N ARG A 217 4.24 -14.19 -9.23
CA ARG A 217 4.04 -14.85 -10.53
C ARG A 217 3.90 -16.37 -10.40
N LYS A 218 4.86 -17.01 -9.72
CA LYS A 218 4.91 -18.48 -9.60
C LYS A 218 3.68 -19.05 -8.91
N TYR A 219 3.17 -18.35 -7.91
CA TYR A 219 2.05 -18.81 -7.08
C TYR A 219 0.70 -18.20 -7.46
N GLY A 220 0.67 -17.26 -8.40
CA GLY A 220 -0.57 -16.59 -8.84
C GLY A 220 -1.19 -15.73 -7.74
N ILE A 221 -0.38 -15.10 -6.91
CA ILE A 221 -0.80 -14.19 -5.83
C ILE A 221 -0.53 -12.74 -6.22
N VAL A 222 -1.22 -11.81 -5.58
CA VAL A 222 -1.04 -10.37 -5.81
C VAL A 222 -0.15 -9.74 -4.74
N ASN A 223 0.32 -8.52 -4.97
CA ASN A 223 1.01 -7.72 -3.96
C ASN A 223 0.36 -6.35 -3.80
N THR A 224 0.64 -5.70 -2.66
CA THR A 224 0.15 -4.36 -2.32
C THR A 224 1.31 -3.54 -1.77
N GLU A 225 1.54 -2.38 -2.34
CA GLU A 225 2.75 -1.59 -2.10
C GLU A 225 2.45 -0.20 -1.56
N HIS A 226 3.48 0.48 -1.03
CA HIS A 226 3.39 1.83 -0.49
C HIS A 226 2.38 1.99 0.65
N LEU A 227 2.12 0.95 1.45
CA LEU A 227 1.26 1.07 2.62
C LEU A 227 1.85 2.02 3.67
N ALA A 228 1.00 2.64 4.46
CA ALA A 228 1.36 3.52 5.56
C ALA A 228 0.81 2.99 6.88
N ASN A 229 1.34 3.48 8.00
CA ASN A 229 0.79 3.23 9.34
C ASN A 229 0.74 1.75 9.77
N LEU A 230 1.46 0.84 9.11
CA LEU A 230 1.46 -0.58 9.44
C LEU A 230 1.97 -0.86 10.86
N GLY A 231 2.81 0.02 11.43
CA GLY A 231 3.29 -0.08 12.81
C GLY A 231 2.17 -0.14 13.87
N GLN A 232 0.95 0.37 13.55
CA GLN A 232 -0.22 0.28 14.43
C GLN A 232 -0.88 -1.12 14.43
N LEU A 233 -0.50 -1.97 13.47
CA LEU A 233 -1.12 -3.26 13.21
C LEU A 233 -0.19 -4.45 13.47
N VAL A 234 1.06 -4.18 13.84
CA VAL A 234 2.09 -5.20 14.04
C VAL A 234 1.61 -6.28 15.01
N ASN A 235 1.81 -7.54 14.61
CA ASN A 235 1.41 -8.74 15.35
C ASN A 235 -0.10 -8.83 15.66
N ARG A 236 -0.94 -8.24 14.82
CA ARG A 236 -2.40 -8.24 14.97
C ARG A 236 -3.07 -8.84 13.74
N ARG A 237 -4.27 -9.40 13.96
CA ARG A 237 -5.23 -9.76 12.93
C ARG A 237 -6.29 -8.66 12.82
N PHE A 238 -6.74 -8.42 11.59
CA PHE A 238 -7.74 -7.39 11.25
C PHE A 238 -8.40 -7.72 9.91
N ASP A 239 -9.46 -7.00 9.57
CA ASP A 239 -10.01 -7.02 8.22
C ASP A 239 -9.31 -5.95 7.36
N PHE A 240 -8.69 -6.37 6.27
CA PHE A 240 -8.07 -5.49 5.27
C PHE A 240 -9.03 -5.20 4.12
N TYR A 241 -9.02 -3.97 3.65
CA TYR A 241 -9.74 -3.52 2.45
C TYR A 241 -8.80 -2.69 1.58
N GLY A 242 -8.44 -3.21 0.42
CA GLY A 242 -7.60 -2.56 -0.58
C GLY A 242 -8.16 -2.76 -1.99
N LEU A 243 -9.48 -2.57 -2.15
CA LEU A 243 -10.17 -2.83 -3.41
C LEU A 243 -9.67 -1.92 -4.54
N PRO A 244 -9.24 -2.48 -5.67
CA PRO A 244 -8.80 -1.71 -6.83
C PRO A 244 -9.97 -1.08 -7.59
N LEU A 245 -9.66 -0.12 -8.44
CA LEU A 245 -10.58 0.34 -9.48
C LEU A 245 -10.84 -0.81 -10.48
N ASN A 246 -12.05 -0.88 -11.03
CA ASN A 246 -12.37 -1.88 -12.05
C ASN A 246 -11.85 -1.41 -13.43
N ILE A 247 -10.53 -1.59 -13.65
CA ILE A 247 -9.85 -1.21 -14.88
C ILE A 247 -9.79 -2.44 -15.80
N LEU A 248 -10.42 -2.36 -16.96
CA LEU A 248 -10.41 -3.44 -17.95
C LEU A 248 -9.00 -3.71 -18.45
N GLY A 249 -8.49 -4.92 -18.19
CA GLY A 249 -7.12 -5.31 -18.56
C GLY A 249 -6.03 -4.62 -17.72
N GLY A 250 -6.39 -4.00 -16.59
CA GLY A 250 -5.46 -3.26 -15.72
C GLY A 250 -4.37 -4.15 -15.13
N THR A 251 -3.17 -3.60 -15.01
CA THR A 251 -1.99 -4.25 -14.42
C THR A 251 -1.89 -4.00 -12.92
N GLY A 252 -2.49 -2.92 -12.43
CA GLY A 252 -2.57 -2.52 -11.04
C GLY A 252 -3.58 -1.38 -10.84
N SER A 253 -3.74 -0.92 -9.62
CA SER A 253 -4.61 0.22 -9.31
C SER A 253 -4.20 0.90 -8.02
N PRO A 254 -4.14 2.24 -7.97
CA PRO A 254 -4.18 2.98 -6.72
C PRO A 254 -5.43 2.61 -5.92
N ILE A 255 -5.26 2.48 -4.60
CA ILE A 255 -6.32 2.09 -3.67
C ILE A 255 -6.40 3.04 -2.48
N ARG A 256 -7.54 3.10 -1.80
CA ARG A 256 -7.63 3.57 -0.44
C ARG A 256 -7.61 2.37 0.49
N ALA A 257 -6.40 1.94 0.88
CA ALA A 257 -6.22 0.83 1.79
C ALA A 257 -6.61 1.20 3.22
N ILE A 258 -7.37 0.35 3.89
CA ILE A 258 -7.71 0.48 5.31
C ILE A 258 -7.63 -0.86 6.03
N ALA A 259 -7.32 -0.80 7.32
CA ALA A 259 -7.52 -1.90 8.26
C ALA A 259 -8.69 -1.58 9.18
N VAL A 260 -9.54 -2.57 9.44
CA VAL A 260 -10.67 -2.48 10.36
C VAL A 260 -10.42 -3.43 11.52
N LEU A 261 -10.38 -2.88 12.73
CA LEU A 261 -10.16 -3.59 14.00
C LEU A 261 -11.46 -3.71 14.78
N ASP A 262 -11.64 -4.85 15.43
CA ASP A 262 -12.74 -5.08 16.37
C ASP A 262 -12.57 -4.30 17.68
#